data_cc4a2b888ac14b58e354bc2996f52544
#
_entry.id   cc4a2b888ac14b58e354bc2996f52544
#
_cell.length_a   1.000
_cell.length_b   1.000
_cell.length_c   1.000
_cell.angle_alpha   90.00
_cell.angle_beta   90.00
_cell.angle_gamma   90.00
#
_symmetry.space_group_name_H-M   'P 1'
#
loop_
_entity.id
_entity.type
_entity.pdbx_description
1 polymer ?
#
loop_
_entity_poly.entity_id
_entity_poly.type
_entity_poly.pdbx_seq_one_letter_code
_entity_poly.pdbx_strand_id
1 'polypeptide(L)'
;MRKYKINKLQTSGTTVTPLLDCSNATLDGCEVTAKYLLQYSTNVNLYNTTVDTKDCLWHAKNAYCKNCKLIGEYLAWYSENVILENCHIDSIQPLCYCKKLKLINCTMANSNLAFEYSDVDADVRSHVDSIRNVLSGKVVVDSLGEYVQDEHVLECNGIVEVRNKKK
;
A
#
# COMPACT_ATOMS: atom_id res chain seq x y z
N MET A 1 19.98 -4.53 14.84
CA MET A 1 18.67 -4.74 14.21
C MET A 1 17.68 -5.13 15.30
N ARG A 2 16.75 -4.27 15.66
CA ARG A 2 15.74 -4.58 16.67
C ARG A 2 14.61 -5.36 16.00
N LYS A 3 14.42 -6.62 16.38
CA LYS A 3 13.28 -7.42 15.97
C LYS A 3 12.19 -7.26 17.03
N TYR A 4 11.09 -6.64 16.64
CA TYR A 4 9.90 -6.60 17.48
C TYR A 4 9.01 -7.77 17.07
N LYS A 5 8.84 -8.73 17.95
CA LYS A 5 7.82 -9.78 17.79
C LYS A 5 6.63 -9.38 18.66
N ILE A 6 5.70 -8.65 18.05
CA ILE A 6 4.48 -8.22 18.71
C ILE A 6 3.37 -9.13 18.19
N ASN A 7 2.94 -10.12 18.96
CA ASN A 7 1.92 -11.07 18.53
C ASN A 7 0.53 -10.44 18.39
N LYS A 8 0.23 -9.43 19.20
CA LYS A 8 -1.01 -8.65 19.11
C LYS A 8 -0.77 -7.25 19.65
N LEU A 9 -0.95 -6.25 18.84
CA LEU A 9 -0.96 -4.86 19.26
C LEU A 9 -2.35 -4.30 19.03
N GLN A 10 -3.04 -3.96 20.10
CA GLN A 10 -4.33 -3.28 20.06
C GLN A 10 -4.21 -1.99 20.84
N THR A 11 -4.34 -0.86 20.16
CA THR A 11 -4.39 0.45 20.81
C THR A 11 -5.79 1.03 20.69
N SER A 12 -6.45 1.21 21.79
CA SER A 12 -7.81 1.78 21.87
C SER A 12 -7.85 3.31 21.95
N GLY A 13 -6.71 3.97 21.85
CA GLY A 13 -6.60 5.41 22.03
C GLY A 13 -6.38 6.19 20.73
N THR A 14 -6.96 7.37 20.65
CA THR A 14 -6.90 8.28 19.50
C THR A 14 -5.54 8.99 19.33
N THR A 15 -4.61 8.82 20.25
CA THR A 15 -3.37 9.61 20.36
C THR A 15 -2.09 8.80 20.20
N VAL A 16 -2.15 7.48 20.09
CA VAL A 16 -0.95 6.65 19.98
C VAL A 16 -0.70 6.26 18.52
N THR A 17 0.45 6.69 18.00
CA THR A 17 0.95 6.24 16.70
C THR A 17 2.05 5.21 16.94
N PRO A 18 1.73 3.91 16.92
CA PRO A 18 2.72 2.88 17.13
C PRO A 18 3.82 2.94 16.07
N LEU A 19 5.07 2.80 16.51
CA LEU A 19 6.24 2.74 15.64
C LEU A 19 6.40 3.98 14.73
N LEU A 20 5.97 5.15 15.20
CA LEU A 20 6.24 6.42 14.54
C LEU A 20 7.74 6.63 14.43
N ASP A 21 8.22 7.03 13.25
CA ASP A 21 9.63 7.35 12.98
C ASP A 21 10.60 6.22 13.40
N CYS A 22 10.15 4.98 13.33
CA CYS A 22 11.00 3.85 13.69
C CYS A 22 11.92 3.44 12.54
N SER A 23 13.03 2.82 12.89
CA SER A 23 13.99 2.28 11.92
C SER A 23 14.31 0.82 12.19
N ASN A 24 14.51 0.05 11.12
CA ASN A 24 14.96 -1.34 11.20
C ASN A 24 14.02 -2.24 12.03
N ALA A 25 12.71 -2.10 11.83
CA ALA A 25 11.68 -2.88 12.51
C ALA A 25 11.19 -4.05 11.65
N THR A 26 10.87 -5.15 12.29
CA THR A 26 10.19 -6.29 11.66
C THR A 26 8.98 -6.70 12.49
N LEU A 27 7.83 -6.81 11.85
CA LEU A 27 6.60 -7.39 12.39
C LEU A 27 6.36 -8.73 11.67
N ASP A 28 6.19 -9.81 12.41
CA ASP A 28 5.94 -11.13 11.84
C ASP A 28 4.85 -11.86 12.62
N GLY A 29 3.81 -12.29 11.93
CA GLY A 29 2.67 -12.98 12.53
C GLY A 29 1.86 -12.10 13.50
N CYS A 30 1.81 -10.79 13.24
CA CYS A 30 1.14 -9.83 14.12
C CYS A 30 -0.30 -9.54 13.67
N GLU A 31 -1.14 -9.18 14.62
CA GLU A 31 -2.42 -8.50 14.39
C GLU A 31 -2.32 -7.09 15.01
N VAL A 32 -2.48 -6.07 14.18
CA VAL A 32 -2.37 -4.67 14.62
C VAL A 32 -3.65 -3.92 14.28
N THR A 33 -4.30 -3.40 15.31
CA THR A 33 -5.40 -2.44 15.18
C THR A 33 -5.00 -1.15 15.87
N ALA A 34 -4.87 -0.08 15.11
CA ALA A 34 -4.46 1.22 15.63
C ALA A 34 -5.04 2.34 14.75
N LYS A 35 -4.98 3.59 15.21
CA LYS A 35 -5.35 4.71 14.35
C LYS A 35 -4.33 4.90 13.24
N TYR A 36 -3.03 4.86 13.56
CA TYR A 36 -1.91 4.99 12.63
C TYR A 36 -0.85 3.94 12.93
N LEU A 37 -0.02 3.60 11.94
CA LEU A 37 1.07 2.64 12.13
C LEU A 37 2.23 2.96 11.18
N LEU A 38 3.47 2.91 11.70
CA LEU A 38 4.70 2.97 10.91
C LEU A 38 4.82 4.25 10.04
N GLN A 39 4.22 5.35 10.44
CA GLN A 39 4.41 6.62 9.73
C GLN A 39 5.87 7.09 9.86
N TYR A 40 6.43 7.65 8.80
CA TYR A 40 7.84 8.12 8.71
C TYR A 40 8.89 7.05 9.03
N SER A 41 8.53 5.78 8.99
CA SER A 41 9.45 4.68 9.28
C SER A 41 10.44 4.42 8.14
N THR A 42 11.56 3.79 8.47
CA THR A 42 12.61 3.45 7.51
C THR A 42 13.11 2.02 7.72
N ASN A 43 13.31 1.27 6.63
CA ASN A 43 13.78 -0.12 6.67
C ASN A 43 12.88 -1.01 7.53
N VAL A 44 11.62 -1.14 7.16
CA VAL A 44 10.62 -1.93 7.89
C VAL A 44 10.14 -3.12 7.07
N ASN A 45 9.95 -4.25 7.74
CA ASN A 45 9.44 -5.46 7.12
C ASN A 45 8.20 -5.96 7.88
N LEU A 46 7.18 -6.34 7.13
CA LEU A 46 5.97 -6.96 7.65
C LEU A 46 5.80 -8.32 6.98
N TYR A 47 5.69 -9.37 7.78
CA TYR A 47 5.46 -10.74 7.29
C TYR A 47 4.23 -11.34 7.97
N ASN A 48 3.35 -11.98 7.20
CA ASN A 48 2.22 -12.73 7.75
C ASN A 48 1.39 -11.92 8.75
N THR A 49 1.24 -10.62 8.51
CA THR A 49 0.69 -9.64 9.47
C THR A 49 -0.62 -9.07 8.93
N THR A 50 -1.60 -8.97 9.82
CA THR A 50 -2.84 -8.23 9.55
C THR A 50 -2.76 -6.87 10.20
N VAL A 51 -3.01 -5.83 9.42
CA VAL A 51 -3.02 -4.43 9.84
C VAL A 51 -4.38 -3.84 9.54
N ASP A 52 -5.01 -3.23 10.54
CA ASP A 52 -6.22 -2.43 10.39
C ASP A 52 -5.95 -1.03 10.96
N THR A 53 -5.49 -0.14 10.10
CA THR A 53 -5.05 1.19 10.50
C THR A 53 -5.25 2.20 9.37
N LYS A 54 -5.57 3.44 9.73
CA LYS A 54 -5.50 4.58 8.82
C LYS A 54 -4.03 4.99 8.60
N ASP A 55 -3.69 5.51 7.44
CA ASP A 55 -2.36 6.07 7.09
C ASP A 55 -1.17 5.16 7.46
N CYS A 56 -1.32 3.84 7.29
CA CYS A 56 -0.22 2.89 7.49
C CYS A 56 0.90 3.18 6.49
N LEU A 57 2.15 3.18 6.96
CA LEU A 57 3.35 3.43 6.15
C LEU A 57 3.39 4.83 5.49
N TRP A 58 2.68 5.81 5.99
CA TRP A 58 2.72 7.17 5.46
C TRP A 58 4.12 7.75 5.57
N HIS A 59 4.66 8.28 4.46
CA HIS A 59 6.06 8.73 4.35
C HIS A 59 7.13 7.67 4.73
N ALA A 60 6.79 6.40 4.67
CA ALA A 60 7.77 5.34 4.92
C ALA A 60 8.79 5.22 3.79
N LYS A 61 10.00 4.76 4.13
CA LYS A 61 11.06 4.47 3.15
C LYS A 61 11.59 3.05 3.34
N ASN A 62 11.80 2.35 2.22
CA ASN A 62 12.32 0.99 2.23
C ASN A 62 11.44 0.06 3.08
N ALA A 63 10.20 -0.12 2.71
CA ALA A 63 9.26 -1.03 3.36
C ALA A 63 9.02 -2.27 2.49
N TYR A 64 9.01 -3.44 3.12
CA TYR A 64 8.66 -4.69 2.47
C TYR A 64 7.56 -5.42 3.25
N CYS A 65 6.44 -5.68 2.59
CA CYS A 65 5.34 -6.45 3.16
C CYS A 65 5.12 -7.72 2.35
N LYS A 66 5.07 -8.86 3.03
CA LYS A 66 4.80 -10.16 2.39
C LYS A 66 3.75 -10.94 3.13
N ASN A 67 2.79 -11.49 2.39
CA ASN A 67 1.68 -12.28 2.94
C ASN A 67 0.89 -11.50 4.00
N CYS A 68 0.65 -10.22 3.77
CA CYS A 68 -0.02 -9.34 4.71
C CYS A 68 -1.45 -9.02 4.25
N LYS A 69 -2.30 -8.74 5.23
CA LYS A 69 -3.60 -8.11 5.02
C LYS A 69 -3.55 -6.69 5.54
N LEU A 70 -3.70 -5.71 4.63
CA LEU A 70 -3.55 -4.29 4.90
C LEU A 70 -4.90 -3.61 4.71
N ILE A 71 -5.54 -3.26 5.83
CA ILE A 71 -6.89 -2.67 5.86
C ILE A 71 -6.81 -1.24 6.37
N GLY A 72 -7.59 -0.35 5.77
CA GLY A 72 -7.76 1.02 6.26
C GLY A 72 -7.83 2.04 5.13
N GLU A 73 -7.41 3.27 5.39
CA GLU A 73 -7.43 4.37 4.44
C GLU A 73 -6.01 4.87 4.17
N TYR A 74 -5.76 5.36 2.97
CA TYR A 74 -4.53 6.09 2.58
C TYR A 74 -3.23 5.32 2.83
N LEU A 75 -3.26 4.01 2.56
CA LEU A 75 -2.10 3.14 2.71
C LEU A 75 -0.88 3.70 1.94
N ALA A 76 0.24 3.81 2.63
CA ALA A 76 1.57 4.15 2.11
C ALA A 76 1.67 5.47 1.34
N TRP A 77 0.83 6.44 1.59
CA TRP A 77 0.93 7.75 0.93
C TRP A 77 2.31 8.38 1.13
N TYR A 78 2.83 8.98 0.07
CA TYR A 78 4.14 9.66 0.03
C TYR A 78 5.33 8.76 0.41
N SER A 79 5.18 7.45 0.30
CA SER A 79 6.26 6.52 0.61
C SER A 79 7.24 6.36 -0.56
N GLU A 80 8.41 5.81 -0.26
CA GLU A 80 9.46 5.56 -1.25
C GLU A 80 10.04 4.16 -1.08
N ASN A 81 10.22 3.45 -2.22
CA ASN A 81 10.78 2.12 -2.27
C ASN A 81 10.00 1.13 -1.38
N VAL A 82 8.72 0.97 -1.69
CA VAL A 82 7.81 0.04 -1.01
C VAL A 82 7.52 -1.15 -1.92
N ILE A 83 7.66 -2.35 -1.37
CA ILE A 83 7.34 -3.60 -2.06
C ILE A 83 6.26 -4.33 -1.27
N LEU A 84 5.15 -4.64 -1.93
CA LEU A 84 4.06 -5.46 -1.41
C LEU A 84 4.01 -6.76 -2.22
N GLU A 85 4.21 -7.90 -1.57
CA GLU A 85 4.21 -9.22 -2.21
C GLU A 85 3.17 -10.14 -1.58
N ASN A 86 2.31 -10.71 -2.39
CA ASN A 86 1.21 -11.58 -1.94
C ASN A 86 0.35 -10.93 -0.84
N CYS A 87 0.09 -9.63 -0.95
CA CYS A 87 -0.69 -8.88 0.02
C CYS A 87 -2.13 -8.70 -0.46
N HIS A 88 -3.06 -8.70 0.51
CA HIS A 88 -4.42 -8.24 0.29
C HIS A 88 -4.57 -6.82 0.83
N ILE A 89 -5.00 -5.89 -0.03
CA ILE A 89 -5.13 -4.47 0.28
C ILE A 89 -6.63 -4.14 0.25
N ASP A 90 -7.17 -3.75 1.39
CA ASP A 90 -8.55 -3.27 1.53
C ASP A 90 -8.49 -1.82 2.02
N SER A 91 -8.36 -0.88 1.10
CA SER A 91 -8.01 0.49 1.43
C SER A 91 -8.60 1.49 0.45
N ILE A 92 -9.16 2.56 1.00
CA ILE A 92 -9.63 3.72 0.24
C ILE A 92 -8.43 4.58 -0.16
N GLN A 93 -8.36 4.99 -1.42
CA GLN A 93 -7.28 5.79 -2.00
C GLN A 93 -5.87 5.30 -1.62
N PRO A 94 -5.57 4.02 -1.85
CA PRO A 94 -4.27 3.47 -1.45
C PRO A 94 -3.15 3.88 -2.40
N LEU A 95 -1.93 3.92 -1.85
CA LEU A 95 -0.71 3.90 -2.65
C LEU A 95 -0.54 5.13 -3.55
N CYS A 96 -0.98 6.30 -3.06
CA CYS A 96 -0.87 7.56 -3.78
C CYS A 96 0.45 8.28 -3.46
N TYR A 97 0.97 9.02 -4.42
CA TYR A 97 2.19 9.84 -4.29
C TYR A 97 3.46 9.06 -3.94
N CYS A 98 3.50 7.78 -4.31
CA CYS A 98 4.62 6.89 -4.01
C CYS A 98 5.73 7.00 -5.07
N LYS A 99 6.97 6.78 -4.64
CA LYS A 99 8.13 6.62 -5.52
C LYS A 99 8.66 5.19 -5.45
N LYS A 100 8.94 4.58 -6.60
CA LYS A 100 9.46 3.20 -6.67
C LYS A 100 8.57 2.21 -5.89
N LEU A 101 7.28 2.26 -6.16
CA LEU A 101 6.30 1.33 -5.60
C LEU A 101 6.27 0.05 -6.44
N LYS A 102 6.27 -1.11 -5.78
CA LYS A 102 6.13 -2.40 -6.45
C LYS A 102 5.10 -3.28 -5.76
N LEU A 103 4.16 -3.80 -6.54
CA LEU A 103 3.20 -4.81 -6.11
C LEU A 103 3.44 -6.10 -6.90
N ILE A 104 3.55 -7.23 -6.19
CA ILE A 104 3.76 -8.56 -6.77
C ILE A 104 2.64 -9.47 -6.30
N ASN A 105 1.81 -9.94 -7.22
CA ASN A 105 0.73 -10.87 -6.94
C ASN A 105 -0.17 -10.41 -5.77
N CYS A 106 -0.59 -9.14 -5.80
CA CYS A 106 -1.46 -8.57 -4.78
C CYS A 106 -2.93 -8.60 -5.21
N THR A 107 -3.83 -8.52 -4.23
CA THR A 107 -5.26 -8.29 -4.46
C THR A 107 -5.70 -7.01 -3.79
N MET A 108 -6.70 -6.34 -4.36
CA MET A 108 -7.23 -5.08 -3.83
C MET A 108 -8.76 -5.17 -3.71
N ALA A 109 -9.30 -4.53 -2.68
CA ALA A 109 -10.72 -4.39 -2.45
C ALA A 109 -11.04 -2.99 -1.93
N ASN A 110 -12.23 -2.46 -2.21
CA ASN A 110 -12.68 -1.13 -1.81
C ASN A 110 -11.65 -0.02 -2.17
N SER A 111 -10.95 -0.20 -3.29
CA SER A 111 -9.82 0.64 -3.68
C SER A 111 -10.23 1.58 -4.80
N ASN A 112 -10.66 2.77 -4.43
CA ASN A 112 -10.96 3.85 -5.35
C ASN A 112 -9.79 4.83 -5.45
N LEU A 113 -9.62 5.47 -6.60
CA LEU A 113 -8.58 6.46 -6.89
C LEU A 113 -7.17 6.02 -6.46
N ALA A 114 -6.85 4.74 -6.68
CA ALA A 114 -5.57 4.15 -6.33
C ALA A 114 -4.43 4.69 -7.21
N PHE A 115 -3.21 4.67 -6.67
CA PHE A 115 -1.96 4.97 -7.37
C PHE A 115 -1.80 6.41 -7.87
N GLU A 116 -2.60 7.36 -7.37
CA GLU A 116 -2.52 8.74 -7.84
C GLU A 116 -1.10 9.30 -7.69
N TYR A 117 -0.57 9.85 -8.80
CA TYR A 117 0.79 10.41 -8.90
C TYR A 117 1.92 9.51 -8.39
N SER A 118 1.77 8.21 -8.55
CA SER A 118 2.78 7.24 -8.14
C SER A 118 3.62 6.75 -9.32
N ASP A 119 4.91 6.55 -9.07
CA ASP A 119 5.79 5.74 -9.88
C ASP A 119 5.68 4.28 -9.42
N VAL A 120 5.08 3.41 -10.25
CA VAL A 120 4.61 2.11 -9.81
C VAL A 120 4.81 1.01 -10.85
N ASP A 121 5.18 -0.18 -10.37
CA ASP A 121 5.12 -1.44 -11.10
C ASP A 121 4.23 -2.42 -10.32
N ALA A 122 3.00 -2.62 -10.76
CA ALA A 122 2.00 -3.37 -10.00
C ALA A 122 1.38 -4.53 -10.78
N ASP A 123 1.41 -5.71 -10.17
CA ASP A 123 0.68 -6.90 -10.56
C ASP A 123 -0.46 -7.16 -9.57
N VAL A 124 -1.67 -6.74 -9.94
CA VAL A 124 -2.90 -6.87 -9.12
C VAL A 124 -3.79 -7.97 -9.69
N ARG A 125 -4.09 -8.97 -8.88
CA ARG A 125 -4.85 -10.17 -9.22
C ARG A 125 -6.29 -10.11 -8.75
N SER A 126 -6.92 -8.95 -8.95
CA SER A 126 -8.31 -8.70 -8.58
C SER A 126 -8.92 -7.57 -9.41
N HIS A 127 -10.17 -7.27 -9.12
CA HIS A 127 -10.80 -6.02 -9.52
C HIS A 127 -10.19 -4.83 -8.75
N VAL A 128 -10.14 -3.66 -9.38
CA VAL A 128 -9.84 -2.37 -8.75
C VAL A 128 -10.95 -1.40 -9.11
N ASP A 129 -11.55 -0.72 -8.12
CA ASP A 129 -12.70 0.14 -8.35
C ASP A 129 -12.36 1.33 -9.25
N SER A 130 -11.29 2.04 -8.92
CA SER A 130 -10.75 3.08 -9.80
C SER A 130 -9.28 3.34 -9.57
N ILE A 131 -8.60 3.77 -10.63
CA ILE A 131 -7.20 4.20 -10.65
C ILE A 131 -7.18 5.64 -11.15
N ARG A 132 -6.29 6.48 -10.60
CA ARG A 132 -6.19 7.88 -10.99
C ARG A 132 -4.76 8.29 -11.30
N ASN A 133 -4.57 9.01 -12.40
CA ASN A 133 -3.34 9.78 -12.71
C ASN A 133 -2.04 9.04 -12.36
N VAL A 134 -1.81 7.85 -12.88
CA VAL A 134 -0.55 7.11 -12.64
C VAL A 134 0.61 7.90 -13.25
N LEU A 135 1.57 8.30 -12.42
CA LEU A 135 2.66 9.18 -12.83
C LEU A 135 3.58 8.49 -13.85
N SER A 136 4.05 7.29 -13.52
CA SER A 136 4.92 6.49 -14.38
C SER A 136 4.86 5.01 -14.03
N GLY A 137 5.44 4.18 -14.91
CA GLY A 137 5.46 2.73 -14.73
C GLY A 137 4.23 2.03 -15.29
N LYS A 138 3.86 0.91 -14.69
CA LYS A 138 2.78 0.06 -15.20
C LYS A 138 1.96 -0.56 -14.09
N VAL A 139 0.63 -0.51 -14.22
CA VAL A 139 -0.32 -1.22 -13.36
C VAL A 139 -1.09 -2.23 -14.20
N VAL A 140 -1.03 -3.50 -13.83
CA VAL A 140 -1.77 -4.60 -14.48
C VAL A 140 -2.79 -5.15 -13.51
N VAL A 141 -4.07 -5.15 -13.89
CA VAL A 141 -5.19 -5.60 -13.06
C VAL A 141 -6.02 -6.68 -13.77
N ASP A 142 -6.79 -7.47 -13.01
CA ASP A 142 -7.72 -8.45 -13.62
C ASP A 142 -8.98 -7.79 -14.18
N SER A 143 -9.47 -6.75 -13.54
CA SER A 143 -10.54 -5.90 -14.03
C SER A 143 -10.48 -4.52 -13.38
N LEU A 144 -11.03 -3.52 -14.04
CA LEU A 144 -11.01 -2.12 -13.63
C LEU A 144 -12.41 -1.52 -13.77
N GLY A 145 -12.85 -0.80 -12.74
CA GLY A 145 -14.08 -0.02 -12.82
C GLY A 145 -13.89 1.25 -13.64
N GLU A 146 -12.94 2.09 -13.24
CA GLU A 146 -12.68 3.36 -13.93
C GLU A 146 -11.18 3.73 -13.90
N TYR A 147 -10.70 4.35 -14.99
CA TYR A 147 -9.45 5.06 -15.02
C TYR A 147 -9.71 6.56 -15.15
N VAL A 148 -9.40 7.32 -14.08
CA VAL A 148 -9.56 8.77 -14.04
C VAL A 148 -8.27 9.44 -14.46
N GLN A 149 -8.31 10.26 -15.49
CA GLN A 149 -7.17 11.06 -15.94
C GLN A 149 -7.59 12.51 -16.02
N ASP A 150 -7.01 13.35 -15.18
CA ASP A 150 -7.29 14.78 -15.14
C ASP A 150 -6.28 15.57 -15.98
N GLU A 151 -6.76 16.49 -16.81
CA GLU A 151 -5.93 17.21 -17.77
C GLU A 151 -5.06 18.33 -17.15
N HIS A 152 -5.25 18.70 -15.89
CA HIS A 152 -4.72 19.93 -15.31
C HIS A 152 -3.53 19.76 -14.37
N VAL A 153 -2.92 18.60 -14.33
CA VAL A 153 -1.87 18.32 -13.34
C VAL A 153 -0.64 17.74 -14.02
N LEU A 154 0.28 17.20 -13.24
CA LEU A 154 1.53 16.64 -13.74
C LEU A 154 1.28 15.71 -14.93
N GLU A 155 2.18 15.74 -15.90
CA GLU A 155 2.14 14.81 -17.02
C GLU A 155 2.26 13.37 -16.50
N CYS A 156 1.17 12.59 -16.66
CA CYS A 156 1.07 11.22 -16.18
C CYS A 156 1.23 10.26 -17.35
N ASN A 157 2.34 9.53 -17.40
CA ASN A 157 2.71 8.61 -18.46
C ASN A 157 2.59 7.14 -18.05
N GLY A 158 2.02 6.87 -16.89
CA GLY A 158 1.81 5.51 -16.39
C GLY A 158 0.82 4.74 -17.25
N ILE A 159 1.08 3.44 -17.40
CA ILE A 159 0.28 2.54 -18.21
C ILE A 159 -0.62 1.73 -17.28
N VAL A 160 -1.92 1.71 -17.57
CA VAL A 160 -2.89 0.84 -16.89
C VAL A 160 -3.40 -0.20 -17.87
N GLU A 161 -3.23 -1.49 -17.54
CA GLU A 161 -3.58 -2.61 -18.38
C GLU A 161 -4.53 -3.56 -17.66
N VAL A 162 -5.64 -3.92 -18.34
CA VAL A 162 -6.54 -4.99 -17.87
C VAL A 162 -6.16 -6.28 -18.56
N ARG A 163 -5.93 -7.35 -17.77
CA ARG A 163 -5.59 -8.66 -18.34
C ARG A 163 -6.70 -9.20 -19.21
N ASN A 164 -6.35 -9.63 -20.41
CA ASN A 164 -7.26 -10.39 -21.23
C ASN A 164 -7.44 -11.77 -20.59
N LYS A 165 -8.65 -12.07 -20.10
CA LYS A 165 -9.01 -13.45 -19.76
C LYS A 165 -8.92 -14.26 -21.06
N LYS A 166 -7.91 -15.13 -21.17
CA LYS A 166 -7.93 -16.15 -22.22
C LYS A 166 -9.21 -16.95 -22.02
N LYS A 167 -10.08 -16.95 -23.04
CA LYS A 167 -11.26 -17.82 -23.11
C LYS A 167 -10.83 -19.27 -23.14
#